data_0ca5cef5cad6cd93d54d520710a68b7e
#
_entry.id   0ca5cef5cad6cd93d54d520710a68b7e
#
_cell.length_a   1.000
_cell.length_b   1.000
_cell.length_c   1.000
_cell.angle_alpha   90.00
_cell.angle_beta   90.00
_cell.angle_gamma   90.00
#
_symmetry.space_group_name_H-M   'P 1'
#
loop_
_entity.id
_entity.type
_entity.pdbx_description
1 polymer ?
#
loop_
_entity_poly.entity_id
_entity_poly.type
_entity_poly.pdbx_seq_one_letter_code
_entity_poly.pdbx_strand_id
1 'polypeptide(L)'
;TKVVFSSAVREAWTTGRPLELEILFLNLVRNGASAMKSMKDSLDEPAEVRLTLDRPQEAANRWRIRVENPGVMLDAGSLERLNRKAASVSADPSTFGGLGLGLSICRGIADRHGASLLFEARPTGGAAAVVMIDARDLPL
;
A
#
# COMPACT_ATOMS: atom_id res chain seq x y z
N THR A 1 -15.68 5.98 0.43
CA THR A 1 -14.86 5.13 1.31
C THR A 1 -14.20 5.97 2.38
N LYS A 2 -14.30 5.53 3.61
CA LYS A 2 -13.65 6.20 4.72
C LYS A 2 -12.17 5.82 4.75
N VAL A 3 -11.30 6.82 4.91
CA VAL A 3 -9.86 6.62 5.06
C VAL A 3 -9.46 7.09 6.45
N VAL A 4 -8.76 6.24 7.19
CA VAL A 4 -8.30 6.53 8.55
C VAL A 4 -6.78 6.56 8.55
N PHE A 5 -6.22 7.62 9.11
CA PHE A 5 -4.78 7.78 9.22
C PHE A 5 -4.35 7.74 10.69
N SER A 6 -3.32 6.97 10.99
CA SER A 6 -2.73 6.87 12.33
C SER A 6 -1.22 6.91 12.23
N SER A 7 -0.59 7.71 13.06
CA SER A 7 0.86 7.83 13.08
C SER A 7 1.38 7.99 14.51
N ALA A 8 2.48 7.33 14.79
CA ALA A 8 3.20 7.50 16.06
C ALA A 8 4.06 8.77 16.07
N VAL A 9 4.23 9.42 14.91
CA VAL A 9 5.05 10.63 14.78
C VAL A 9 4.23 11.74 14.12
N ARG A 10 4.57 12.99 14.46
CA ARG A 10 3.89 14.16 13.87
C ARG A 10 4.36 14.46 12.47
N GLU A 11 5.62 14.22 12.20
CA GLU A 11 6.25 14.48 10.90
C GLU A 11 7.20 13.35 10.55
N ALA A 12 7.22 13.01 9.26
CA ALA A 12 8.15 12.05 8.71
C ALA A 12 8.74 12.65 7.43
N TRP A 13 10.05 12.65 7.32
CA TRP A 13 10.74 13.23 6.19
C TRP A 13 11.40 12.16 5.35
N THR A 14 11.27 12.29 4.04
CA THR A 14 11.96 11.46 3.06
C THR A 14 12.38 12.35 1.90
N THR A 15 13.29 11.85 1.07
CA THR A 15 13.65 12.50 -0.17
C THR A 15 12.84 11.89 -1.31
N GLY A 16 12.26 12.72 -2.14
CA GLY A 16 11.50 12.20 -3.28
C GLY A 16 10.77 13.28 -4.03
N ARG A 17 9.95 12.84 -4.97
CA ARG A 17 9.09 13.70 -5.77
C ARG A 17 7.68 13.70 -5.17
N PRO A 18 7.23 14.83 -4.59
CA PRO A 18 5.97 14.86 -3.86
C PRO A 18 4.78 14.38 -4.67
N LEU A 19 4.67 14.80 -5.94
CA LEU A 19 3.55 14.40 -6.78
C LEU A 19 3.54 12.88 -7.05
N GLU A 20 4.70 12.29 -7.28
CA GLU A 20 4.79 10.85 -7.48
C GLU A 20 4.40 10.08 -6.22
N LEU A 21 4.83 10.54 -5.05
CA LEU A 21 4.47 9.91 -3.78
C LEU A 21 2.97 10.03 -3.51
N GLU A 22 2.36 11.16 -3.85
CA GLU A 22 0.90 11.32 -3.76
C GLU A 22 0.18 10.30 -4.66
N ILE A 23 0.65 10.13 -5.90
CA ILE A 23 0.09 9.16 -6.84
C ILE A 23 0.22 7.74 -6.30
N LEU A 24 1.38 7.40 -5.73
CA LEU A 24 1.61 6.10 -5.13
C LEU A 24 0.56 5.79 -4.06
N PHE A 25 0.44 6.66 -3.06
CA PHE A 25 -0.47 6.41 -1.95
C PHE A 25 -1.93 6.50 -2.35
N LEU A 26 -2.29 7.40 -3.25
CA LEU A 26 -3.65 7.47 -3.77
C LEU A 26 -4.05 6.18 -4.49
N ASN A 27 -3.16 5.62 -5.30
CA ASN A 27 -3.44 4.34 -5.97
C ASN A 27 -3.58 3.19 -4.98
N LEU A 28 -2.74 3.14 -3.93
CA LEU A 28 -2.85 2.11 -2.91
C LEU A 28 -4.17 2.22 -2.13
N VAL A 29 -4.59 3.43 -1.80
CA VAL A 29 -5.89 3.68 -1.14
C VAL A 29 -7.04 3.23 -2.04
N ARG A 30 -6.99 3.58 -3.32
CA ARG A 30 -8.02 3.18 -4.30
C ARG A 30 -8.11 1.66 -4.45
N ASN A 31 -6.97 0.97 -4.46
CA ASN A 31 -6.93 -0.48 -4.52
C ASN A 31 -7.61 -1.10 -3.29
N GLY A 32 -7.32 -0.56 -2.11
CA GLY A 32 -7.96 -1.01 -0.88
C GLY A 32 -9.47 -0.79 -0.89
N ALA A 33 -9.90 0.39 -1.34
CA ALA A 33 -11.32 0.71 -1.45
C ALA A 33 -12.04 -0.21 -2.43
N SER A 34 -11.41 -0.47 -3.58
CA SER A 34 -11.98 -1.37 -4.60
C SER A 34 -12.11 -2.81 -4.09
N ALA A 35 -11.13 -3.27 -3.32
CA ALA A 35 -11.16 -4.62 -2.77
C ALA A 35 -12.32 -4.84 -1.78
N MET A 36 -12.76 -3.79 -1.11
CA MET A 36 -13.87 -3.86 -0.16
C MET A 36 -15.25 -3.72 -0.81
N LYS A 37 -15.31 -3.20 -2.02
CA LYS A 37 -16.57 -2.75 -2.63
C LYS A 37 -17.64 -3.81 -2.70
N SER A 38 -17.29 -5.05 -3.03
CA SER A 38 -18.22 -6.17 -3.13
C SER A 38 -18.52 -6.84 -1.79
N MET A 39 -17.82 -6.49 -0.73
CA MET A 39 -17.90 -7.15 0.57
C MET A 39 -18.37 -6.23 1.69
N LYS A 40 -18.77 -5.01 1.36
CA LYS A 40 -19.07 -3.97 2.36
C LYS A 40 -20.06 -4.42 3.43
N ASP A 41 -21.08 -5.18 3.03
CA ASP A 41 -22.14 -5.66 3.95
C ASP A 41 -21.77 -6.97 4.65
N SER A 42 -20.67 -7.61 4.26
CA SER A 42 -20.22 -8.90 4.80
C SER A 42 -19.06 -8.79 5.76
N LEU A 43 -18.54 -7.57 5.98
CA LEU A 43 -17.37 -7.36 6.83
C LEU A 43 -17.75 -7.34 8.30
N ASP A 44 -16.95 -8.00 9.14
CA ASP A 44 -17.09 -8.00 10.59
C ASP A 44 -16.46 -6.78 11.25
N GLU A 45 -15.79 -5.93 10.47
CA GLU A 45 -15.12 -4.72 10.91
C GLU A 45 -15.49 -3.57 10.00
N PRO A 46 -15.25 -2.31 10.41
CA PRO A 46 -15.57 -1.15 9.57
C PRO A 46 -14.93 -1.21 8.20
N ALA A 47 -15.69 -0.90 7.14
CA ALA A 47 -15.21 -0.85 5.77
C ALA A 47 -14.43 0.45 5.54
N GLU A 48 -13.19 0.48 5.97
CA GLU A 48 -12.32 1.64 5.85
C GLU A 48 -10.92 1.23 5.44
N VAL A 49 -10.24 2.10 4.69
CA VAL A 49 -8.83 1.95 4.36
C VAL A 49 -8.03 2.64 5.46
N ARG A 50 -7.12 1.91 6.07
CA ARG A 50 -6.31 2.43 7.17
C ARG A 50 -4.86 2.61 6.75
N LEU A 51 -4.35 3.80 6.94
CA LEU A 51 -2.94 4.10 6.75
C LEU A 51 -2.27 4.24 8.10
N THR A 52 -1.14 3.53 8.27
CA THR A 52 -0.30 3.69 9.45
C THR A 52 1.12 3.99 9.01
N LEU A 53 1.79 4.80 9.82
CA LEU A 53 3.16 5.20 9.61
C LEU A 53 3.97 4.93 10.86
N ASP A 54 5.02 4.14 10.73
CA ASP A 54 5.93 3.88 11.85
C ASP A 54 7.37 3.70 11.35
N ARG A 55 8.29 3.58 12.29
CA ARG A 55 9.69 3.31 12.00
C ARG A 55 10.03 1.97 12.66
N PRO A 56 10.22 0.89 11.86
CA PRO A 56 10.51 -0.42 12.43
C PRO A 56 11.89 -0.46 13.07
N GLN A 57 12.03 -1.18 14.17
CA GLN A 57 13.32 -1.30 14.86
C GLN A 57 14.37 -1.99 14.01
N GLU A 58 13.96 -3.00 13.23
CA GLU A 58 14.83 -3.78 12.35
C GLU A 58 15.31 -2.98 11.13
N ALA A 59 14.68 -1.82 10.85
CA ALA A 59 15.03 -0.95 9.75
C ALA A 59 14.84 0.51 10.15
N ALA A 60 15.58 0.95 11.17
CA ALA A 60 15.41 2.26 11.80
C ALA A 60 15.74 3.44 10.86
N ASN A 61 16.41 3.20 9.73
CA ASN A 61 16.69 4.20 8.71
C ASN A 61 15.58 4.32 7.66
N ARG A 62 14.45 3.63 7.86
CA ARG A 62 13.32 3.66 6.93
C ARG A 62 12.01 3.95 7.64
N TRP A 63 11.10 4.59 6.91
CA TRP A 63 9.70 4.68 7.29
C TRP A 63 8.95 3.49 6.73
N ARG A 64 8.03 2.93 7.52
CA ARG A 64 7.10 1.91 7.05
C ARG A 64 5.71 2.53 7.00
N ILE A 65 5.13 2.52 5.81
CA ILE A 65 3.76 2.95 5.60
C ILE A 65 2.94 1.74 5.19
N ARG A 66 1.89 1.45 5.97
CA ARG A 66 0.96 0.37 5.67
C ARG A 66 -0.35 0.98 5.21
N VAL A 67 -0.84 0.50 4.08
CA VAL A 67 -2.17 0.85 3.55
C VAL A 67 -2.97 -0.44 3.55
N GLU A 68 -3.90 -0.57 4.48
CA GLU A 68 -4.60 -1.83 4.69
C GLU A 68 -6.11 -1.70 4.60
N ASN A 69 -6.75 -2.77 4.17
CA ASN A 69 -8.19 -2.87 4.07
C ASN A 69 -8.66 -4.23 4.57
N PRO A 70 -9.84 -4.30 5.21
CA PRO A 70 -10.46 -5.58 5.49
C PRO A 70 -10.93 -6.24 4.20
N GLY A 71 -11.17 -7.54 4.23
CA GLY A 71 -11.64 -8.26 3.07
C GLY A 71 -11.56 -9.77 3.27
N VAL A 72 -11.49 -10.48 2.16
CA VAL A 72 -11.39 -11.95 2.18
C VAL A 72 -10.06 -12.39 2.79
N MET A 73 -10.08 -13.56 3.41
CA MET A 73 -8.85 -14.19 3.85
C MET A 73 -8.00 -14.57 2.63
N LEU A 74 -6.77 -14.10 2.60
CA LEU A 74 -5.85 -14.40 1.51
C LEU A 74 -5.01 -15.62 1.86
N ASP A 75 -5.04 -16.64 1.01
CA ASP A 75 -4.12 -17.75 1.12
C ASP A 75 -2.75 -17.38 0.50
N ALA A 76 -1.76 -18.25 0.69
CA ALA A 76 -0.42 -18.01 0.20
C ALA A 76 -0.36 -17.84 -1.33
N GLY A 77 -1.17 -18.59 -2.05
CA GLY A 77 -1.22 -18.50 -3.52
C GLY A 77 -1.80 -17.18 -4.01
N SER A 78 -2.86 -16.71 -3.37
CA SER A 78 -3.48 -15.41 -3.70
C SER A 78 -2.53 -14.26 -3.40
N LEU A 79 -1.84 -14.33 -2.27
CA LEU A 79 -0.87 -13.32 -1.87
C LEU A 79 0.32 -13.28 -2.83
N GLU A 80 0.81 -14.44 -3.24
CA GLU A 80 1.90 -14.54 -4.21
C GLU A 80 1.50 -13.93 -5.55
N ARG A 81 0.28 -14.20 -6.03
CA ARG A 81 -0.22 -13.61 -7.26
C ARG A 81 -0.32 -12.08 -7.16
N LEU A 82 -0.78 -11.58 -6.02
CA LEU A 82 -0.88 -10.14 -5.79
C LEU A 82 0.50 -9.47 -5.82
N ASN A 83 1.48 -10.06 -5.15
CA ASN A 83 2.85 -9.56 -5.15
C ASN A 83 3.50 -9.65 -6.54
N ARG A 84 3.18 -10.67 -7.31
CA ARG A 84 3.67 -10.82 -8.67
C ARG A 84 3.11 -9.73 -9.58
N LYS A 85 1.84 -9.39 -9.46
CA LYS A 85 1.22 -8.27 -10.18
C LYS A 85 1.87 -6.94 -9.82
N ALA A 86 2.12 -6.72 -8.53
CA ALA A 86 2.78 -5.51 -8.06
C ALA A 86 4.23 -5.40 -8.55
N ALA A 87 4.90 -6.51 -8.81
CA ALA A 87 6.25 -6.53 -9.35
C ALA A 87 6.31 -6.33 -10.87
N SER A 88 5.18 -6.51 -11.57
CA SER A 88 5.13 -6.43 -13.04
C SER A 88 4.99 -4.98 -13.49
N VAL A 89 5.96 -4.52 -14.30
CA VAL A 89 5.95 -3.16 -14.85
C VAL A 89 5.16 -3.06 -16.16
N SER A 90 4.91 -4.20 -16.82
CA SER A 90 4.23 -4.24 -18.13
C SER A 90 2.90 -4.98 -18.03
N ALA A 91 1.96 -4.44 -17.30
CA ALA A 91 0.62 -5.00 -17.22
C ALA A 91 -0.19 -4.65 -18.48
N ASP A 92 -0.86 -5.65 -19.05
CA ASP A 92 -1.85 -5.41 -20.10
C ASP A 92 -3.09 -4.81 -19.42
N PRO A 93 -3.48 -3.56 -19.76
CA PRO A 93 -4.63 -2.90 -19.13
C PRO A 93 -5.94 -3.68 -19.29
N SER A 94 -6.09 -4.45 -20.36
CA SER A 94 -7.30 -5.22 -20.61
C SER A 94 -7.44 -6.41 -19.69
N THR A 95 -6.34 -6.90 -19.11
CA THR A 95 -6.32 -8.09 -18.26
C THR A 95 -6.72 -7.79 -16.81
N PHE A 96 -6.56 -6.55 -16.35
CA PHE A 96 -6.63 -6.24 -14.91
C PHE A 96 -7.75 -5.27 -14.52
N GLY A 97 -8.62 -4.87 -15.44
CA GLY A 97 -9.75 -4.02 -15.10
C GLY A 97 -9.37 -2.71 -14.40
N GLY A 98 -8.21 -2.15 -14.70
CA GLY A 98 -7.70 -0.92 -14.12
C GLY A 98 -6.83 -1.09 -12.88
N LEU A 99 -6.98 -2.19 -12.11
CA LEU A 99 -6.19 -2.42 -10.90
C LEU A 99 -4.72 -2.75 -11.21
N GLY A 100 -4.49 -3.55 -12.28
CA GLY A 100 -3.13 -3.92 -12.69
C GLY A 100 -2.30 -2.72 -13.11
N LEU A 101 -2.91 -1.75 -13.80
CA LEU A 101 -2.23 -0.52 -14.20
C LEU A 101 -1.83 0.31 -12.99
N GLY A 102 -2.72 0.43 -11.99
CA GLY A 102 -2.43 1.14 -10.76
C GLY A 102 -1.25 0.55 -10.00
N LEU A 103 -1.17 -0.77 -9.91
CA LEU A 103 -0.05 -1.45 -9.24
C LEU A 103 1.26 -1.27 -10.00
N SER A 104 1.24 -1.28 -11.34
CA SER A 104 2.42 -1.01 -12.17
C SER A 104 2.95 0.40 -11.95
N ILE A 105 2.08 1.37 -11.85
CA ILE A 105 2.45 2.76 -11.53
C ILE A 105 3.09 2.82 -10.14
N CYS A 106 2.48 2.19 -9.15
CA CYS A 106 3.02 2.14 -7.79
C CYS A 106 4.41 1.52 -7.76
N ARG A 107 4.62 0.42 -8.48
CA ARG A 107 5.92 -0.23 -8.55
C ARG A 107 6.96 0.68 -9.18
N GLY A 108 6.62 1.34 -10.28
CA GLY A 108 7.53 2.27 -10.96
C GLY A 108 7.94 3.43 -10.04
N ILE A 109 6.99 4.01 -9.33
CA ILE A 109 7.28 5.10 -8.40
C ILE A 109 8.15 4.60 -7.24
N ALA A 110 7.82 3.46 -6.64
CA ALA A 110 8.60 2.89 -5.56
C ALA A 110 10.06 2.66 -6.01
N ASP A 111 10.25 2.08 -7.18
CA ASP A 111 11.58 1.80 -7.72
C ASP A 111 12.40 3.09 -7.91
N ARG A 112 11.78 4.15 -8.43
CA ARG A 112 12.47 5.44 -8.61
C ARG A 112 12.85 6.10 -7.29
N HIS A 113 12.19 5.74 -6.19
CA HIS A 113 12.47 6.29 -4.87
C HIS A 113 13.33 5.36 -4.01
N GLY A 114 13.82 4.25 -4.55
CA GLY A 114 14.54 3.25 -3.77
C GLY A 114 13.69 2.63 -2.66
N ALA A 115 12.36 2.70 -2.82
CA ALA A 115 11.41 2.14 -1.86
C ALA A 115 11.03 0.71 -2.25
N SER A 116 10.63 -0.08 -1.25
CA SER A 116 10.05 -1.38 -1.51
C SER A 116 8.54 -1.33 -1.38
N LEU A 117 7.86 -2.15 -2.14
CA LEU A 117 6.41 -2.31 -2.09
C LEU A 117 6.11 -3.81 -2.03
N LEU A 118 5.45 -4.23 -0.96
CA LEU A 118 5.11 -5.64 -0.74
C LEU A 118 3.71 -5.72 -0.15
N PHE A 119 2.93 -6.70 -0.59
CA PHE A 119 1.62 -6.98 -0.02
C PHE A 119 1.71 -8.08 1.02
N GLU A 120 0.97 -7.93 2.10
CA GLU A 120 0.86 -8.91 3.17
C GLU A 120 -0.62 -9.24 3.39
N ALA A 121 -0.91 -10.48 3.80
CA ALA A 121 -2.25 -10.85 4.23
C ALA A 121 -2.47 -10.36 5.66
N ARG A 122 -3.66 -9.79 5.91
CA ARG A 122 -4.05 -9.44 7.28
C ARG A 122 -4.56 -10.69 8.01
N PRO A 123 -4.23 -10.89 9.28
CA PRO A 123 -4.70 -12.06 10.04
C PRO A 123 -6.24 -12.17 10.11
N THR A 124 -6.92 -11.03 10.08
CA THR A 124 -8.38 -10.94 10.18
C THR A 124 -9.09 -10.87 8.84
N GLY A 125 -8.35 -10.98 7.74
CA GLY A 125 -8.87 -10.87 6.38
C GLY A 125 -8.52 -9.55 5.72
N GLY A 126 -8.36 -9.60 4.41
CA GLY A 126 -7.93 -8.46 3.61
C GLY A 126 -6.43 -8.40 3.43
N ALA A 127 -5.94 -7.28 2.95
CA ALA A 127 -4.55 -7.09 2.57
C ALA A 127 -3.97 -5.80 3.14
N ALA A 128 -2.66 -5.79 3.29
CA ALA A 128 -1.88 -4.59 3.59
C ALA A 128 -0.82 -4.40 2.51
N ALA A 129 -0.80 -3.23 1.89
CA ALA A 129 0.32 -2.80 1.06
C ALA A 129 1.34 -2.14 1.97
N VAL A 130 2.57 -2.63 1.97
CA VAL A 130 3.64 -2.13 2.84
C VAL A 130 4.69 -1.44 1.99
N VAL A 131 4.88 -0.16 2.24
CA VAL A 131 5.92 0.66 1.59
C VAL A 131 7.00 0.97 2.60
N MET A 132 8.24 0.62 2.26
CA MET A 132 9.42 0.99 3.05
C MET A 132 10.20 2.02 2.25
N ILE A 133 10.37 3.21 2.81
CA ILE A 133 11.08 4.32 2.15
C ILE A 133 12.09 4.94 3.10
N ASP A 134 13.20 5.42 2.56
CA ASP A 134 14.28 5.97 3.37
C ASP A 134 13.81 7.13 4.24
N ALA A 135 14.18 7.09 5.52
CA ALA A 135 13.94 8.17 6.45
C ALA A 135 15.02 9.24 6.30
N ARG A 136 14.62 10.49 6.38
CA ARG A 136 15.52 11.63 6.38
C ARG A 136 15.31 12.44 7.65
N ASP A 137 16.37 13.12 8.06
CA ASP A 137 16.28 14.07 9.16
C ASP A 137 15.54 15.34 8.69
N LEU A 138 15.01 16.08 9.64
CA LEU A 138 14.40 17.37 9.33
C LEU A 138 15.40 18.24 8.56
N PRO A 139 14.95 18.90 7.49
CA PRO A 139 15.82 19.85 6.80
C PRO A 139 16.19 21.01 7.71
N LEU A 140 17.45 21.34 7.72
CA LEU A 140 17.96 22.45 8.52
C LEU A 140 17.69 23.79 7.83
#